data_f656519415a2a462a5c7654c1ae2f192
#
_entry.id   f656519415a2a462a5c7654c1ae2f192
#
_cell.length_a   1.000
_cell.length_b   1.000
_cell.length_c   1.000
_cell.angle_alpha   90.00
_cell.angle_beta   90.00
_cell.angle_gamma   90.00
#
_symmetry.space_group_name_H-M   'P 1'
#
loop_
_entity.id
_entity.type
_entity.pdbx_description
1 polymer ?
#
loop_
_entity_poly.entity_id
_entity_poly.type
_entity_poly.pdbx_seq_one_letter_code
_entity_poly.pdbx_strand_id
1 'polypeptide(L)' 'MNCKIKLIWSEEEKFWHSESMDERFGLTLESGSLDVLIERVKMAVPEMYEMIDYKGEINLQFELERTDKLGTVA' A
#
# COMPACT_ATOMS: atom_id res chain seq x y z
N MET A 1 -6.91 13.61 -8.75
CA MET A 1 -7.28 13.04 -7.44
C MET A 1 -6.08 12.38 -6.79
N ASN A 2 -5.92 12.55 -5.50
CA ASN A 2 -4.82 11.96 -4.76
C ASN A 2 -5.27 10.68 -4.07
N CYS A 3 -4.49 9.62 -4.25
CA CYS A 3 -4.72 8.33 -3.61
C CYS A 3 -3.54 8.01 -2.70
N LYS A 4 -3.80 7.85 -1.42
CA LYS A 4 -2.76 7.56 -0.44
C LYS A 4 -2.85 6.12 0.02
N ILE A 5 -1.75 5.41 -0.11
CA ILE A 5 -1.62 3.99 0.27
C ILE A 5 -0.52 3.86 1.30
N LYS A 6 -0.83 3.20 2.40
CA LYS A 6 0.16 2.86 3.42
C LYS A 6 0.71 1.47 3.14
N LEU A 7 2.03 1.33 3.18
CA LEU A 7 2.70 0.04 3.03
C LEU A 7 3.35 -0.32 4.36
N ILE A 8 2.90 -1.42 4.93
CA ILE A 8 3.26 -1.81 6.30
C ILE A 8 4.03 -3.13 6.28
N TRP A 9 5.18 -3.14 6.94
CA TRP A 9 5.98 -4.35 7.11
C TRP A 9 5.48 -5.13 8.33
N SER A 10 5.27 -6.43 8.14
CA SER A 10 4.97 -7.35 9.23
C SER A 10 6.21 -8.17 9.57
N GLU A 11 6.81 -7.92 10.72
CA GLU A 11 7.99 -8.66 11.17
C GLU A 11 7.67 -10.12 11.48
N GLU A 12 6.46 -10.41 11.97
CA GLU A 12 6.04 -11.77 12.26
C GLU A 12 5.87 -12.60 10.99
N GLU A 13 5.22 -12.03 9.99
CA GLU A 13 4.86 -12.74 8.77
C GLU A 13 5.90 -12.60 7.65
N LYS A 14 6.85 -11.67 7.83
CA LYS A 14 7.93 -11.42 6.88
C LYS A 14 7.44 -11.00 5.50
N PHE A 15 6.40 -10.17 5.47
CA PHE A 15 5.96 -9.55 4.23
C PHE A 15 5.41 -8.16 4.45
N TRP A 16 5.24 -7.46 3.33
CA TRP A 16 4.61 -6.15 3.27
C TRP A 16 3.14 -6.31 2.93
N HIS A 17 2.29 -5.47 3.49
CA HIS A 17 0.91 -5.38 3.06
C HIS A 17 0.52 -3.92 2.81
N SER A 18 -0.46 -3.74 1.91
CA SER A 18 -0.98 -2.43 1.60
C SER A 18 -2.26 -2.17 2.36
N GLU A 19 -2.49 -0.90 2.68
CA GLU A 19 -3.71 -0.45 3.31
C GLU A 19 -4.12 0.86 2.67
N SER A 20 -5.34 0.90 2.11
CA SER A 20 -5.88 2.13 1.54
C SER A 20 -6.30 3.08 2.64
N MET A 21 -5.93 4.35 2.51
CA MET A 21 -6.34 5.39 3.42
C MET A 21 -7.63 6.08 2.97
N ASP A 22 -8.20 5.66 1.86
CA ASP A 22 -9.46 6.15 1.34
C ASP A 22 -10.58 5.18 1.68
N GLU A 23 -11.56 5.64 2.44
CA GLU A 23 -12.67 4.81 2.89
C GLU A 23 -13.57 4.29 1.77
N ARG A 24 -13.49 4.89 0.58
CA ARG A 24 -14.30 4.47 -0.56
C ARG A 24 -13.86 3.13 -1.15
N PHE A 25 -12.61 2.73 -0.90
CA PHE A 25 -12.12 1.44 -1.38
C PHE A 25 -11.32 0.73 -0.30
N GLY A 26 -11.48 -0.59 -0.28
CA GLY A 26 -10.56 -1.44 0.46
C GLY A 26 -9.53 -2.02 -0.51
N LEU A 27 -8.27 -1.75 -0.31
CA LEU A 27 -7.20 -2.35 -1.08
C LEU A 27 -6.23 -3.03 -0.13
N THR A 28 -6.27 -4.36 -0.09
CA THR A 28 -5.37 -5.16 0.74
C THR A 28 -4.60 -6.11 -0.16
N LEU A 29 -3.33 -5.84 -0.36
CA LEU A 29 -2.41 -6.65 -1.14
C LEU A 29 -1.20 -6.99 -0.28
N GLU A 30 -0.54 -8.10 -0.58
CA GLU A 30 0.60 -8.58 0.19
C GLU A 30 1.71 -9.04 -0.73
N SER A 31 2.96 -8.85 -0.32
CA SER A 31 4.13 -9.36 -1.00
C SER A 31 5.34 -9.37 -0.09
N GLY A 32 6.18 -10.37 -0.22
CA GLY A 32 7.47 -10.39 0.46
C GLY A 32 8.43 -9.34 -0.09
N SER A 33 8.16 -8.79 -1.26
CA SER A 33 8.95 -7.76 -1.91
C SER A 33 8.19 -6.44 -1.94
N LEU A 34 8.80 -5.38 -1.42
CA LEU A 34 8.22 -4.05 -1.45
C LEU A 34 8.02 -3.57 -2.89
N ASP A 35 8.99 -3.79 -3.76
CA ASP A 35 8.92 -3.37 -5.16
C ASP A 35 7.77 -4.04 -5.89
N VAL A 36 7.57 -5.33 -5.66
CA VAL A 36 6.46 -6.08 -6.25
C VAL A 36 5.12 -5.55 -5.73
N LEU A 37 5.04 -5.25 -4.44
CA LEU A 37 3.81 -4.70 -3.86
C LEU A 37 3.47 -3.36 -4.47
N ILE A 38 4.45 -2.47 -4.62
CA ILE A 38 4.26 -1.16 -5.25
C ILE A 38 3.71 -1.33 -6.67
N GLU A 39 4.28 -2.25 -7.46
CA GLU A 39 3.81 -2.48 -8.82
C GLU A 39 2.38 -3.04 -8.85
N ARG A 40 2.03 -3.91 -7.92
CA ARG A 40 0.66 -4.42 -7.82
C ARG A 40 -0.33 -3.32 -7.47
N VAL A 41 0.04 -2.43 -6.56
CA VAL A 41 -0.80 -1.27 -6.20
C VAL A 41 -1.01 -0.36 -7.41
N LYS A 42 0.06 -0.10 -8.17
CA LYS A 42 -0.02 0.73 -9.38
C LYS A 42 -0.97 0.14 -10.42
N MET A 43 -1.09 -1.18 -10.49
CA MET A 43 -2.02 -1.85 -11.40
C MET A 43 -3.45 -1.85 -10.89
N ALA A 44 -3.63 -2.00 -9.58
CA ALA A 44 -4.95 -2.12 -8.98
C ALA A 44 -5.69 -0.79 -8.84
N VAL A 45 -4.99 0.30 -8.52
CA VAL A 45 -5.61 1.60 -8.25
C VAL A 45 -6.39 2.16 -9.43
N PRO A 46 -5.88 2.15 -10.67
CA PRO A 46 -6.67 2.63 -11.81
C PRO A 46 -7.99 1.86 -12.00
N GLU A 47 -7.97 0.54 -11.80
CA GLU A 47 -9.17 -0.28 -11.90
C GLU A 47 -10.21 0.11 -10.86
N MET A 48 -9.76 0.42 -9.65
CA MET A 48 -10.65 0.87 -8.58
C MET A 48 -11.34 2.19 -8.94
N TYR A 49 -10.60 3.13 -9.53
CA TYR A 49 -11.17 4.40 -9.96
C TYR A 49 -12.13 4.25 -11.14
N GLU A 50 -11.88 3.28 -12.02
CA GLU A 50 -12.82 2.95 -13.09
C GLU A 50 -14.18 2.48 -12.53
N MET A 51 -14.16 1.74 -11.44
CA MET A 51 -15.39 1.24 -10.81
C MET A 51 -16.29 2.36 -10.28
N ILE A 52 -15.75 3.52 -10.00
CA ILE A 52 -16.52 4.69 -9.55
C ILE A 52 -16.65 5.75 -10.66
N ASP A 53 -16.41 5.34 -11.90
CA ASP A 53 -16.53 6.21 -13.10
C ASP A 53 -15.67 7.48 -13.03
N TYR A 54 -14.57 7.43 -12.30
CA TYR A 54 -13.64 8.54 -12.25
C TYR A 54 -12.83 8.63 -13.54
N LYS A 55 -12.77 9.83 -14.09
CA LYS A 55 -11.92 10.14 -15.24
C LYS A 55 -11.03 11.31 -14.89
N GLY A 56 -9.74 11.17 -15.16
CA GLY A 56 -8.79 12.21 -14.88
C GLY A 56 -7.47 11.63 -14.36
N GLU A 57 -6.65 12.53 -13.83
CA GLU A 57 -5.34 12.16 -13.31
C GLU A 57 -5.43 11.59 -11.89
N ILE A 58 -4.64 10.55 -11.66
CA ILE A 58 -4.52 9.93 -10.34
C ILE A 58 -3.08 10.11 -9.87
N ASN A 59 -2.92 10.78 -8.73
CA ASN A 59 -1.62 10.91 -8.07
C ASN A 59 -1.57 9.91 -6.92
N LEU A 60 -0.65 8.95 -7.04
CA LEU A 60 -0.51 7.89 -6.07
C LEU A 60 0.63 8.24 -5.11
N GLN A 61 0.33 8.27 -3.82
CA GLN A 61 1.27 8.58 -2.77
C GLN A 61 1.40 7.41 -1.81
N PHE A 62 2.63 7.01 -1.51
CA PHE A 62 2.90 5.93 -0.58
C PHE A 62 3.45 6.43 0.74
N GLU A 63 2.98 5.86 1.83
CA GLU A 63 3.58 6.00 3.14
C GLU A 63 4.09 4.63 3.56
N LEU A 64 5.36 4.54 3.98
CA LEU A 64 5.94 3.30 4.45
C LEU A 64 6.00 3.30 5.96
N GLU A 65 5.58 2.18 6.56
CA GLU A 65 5.67 1.98 8.00
C GLU A 65 6.40 0.67 8.26
N ARG A 66 7.53 0.76 8.93
CA ARG A 66 8.33 -0.41 9.28
C ARG A 66 8.98 -0.22 10.62
N THR A 67 8.80 -1.22 11.48
CA THR A 67 9.44 -1.27 12.80
C THR A 67 10.26 -2.55 12.88
N ASP A 68 11.54 -2.40 13.18
CA ASP A 68 12.44 -3.53 13.38
C ASP A 68 12.91 -3.52 14.83
N LYS A 69 12.73 -4.63 15.51
CA LYS A 69 13.18 -4.75 16.88
C LYS A 69 14.65 -5.22 16.88
N LEU A 70 15.54 -4.36 17.35
CA LEU A 70 16.97 -4.66 17.37
C LEU A 70 17.45 -5.32 18.68
N GLY A 71 16.57 -5.40 19.66
CA GLY A 71 16.92 -5.95 20.98
C GLY A 71 17.12 -4.87 22.02
N THR A 72 17.80 -5.23 23.08
CA THR A 72 18.03 -4.34 24.22
C THR A 72 19.49 -3.94 24.31
N VAL A 73 19.74 -2.65 24.44
CA VAL A 73 21.08 -2.13 24.72
C VAL A 73 21.21 -1.93 26.24
N ALA A 74 22.22 -2.56 26.80
CA ALA A 74 22.47 -2.50 28.25
C ALA A 74 23.34 -1.29 28.62
#